data_775c3156b569bd5e9893917fd6870ed4
#
_entry.id   775c3156b569bd5e9893917fd6870ed4
#
_cell.length_a   1.000
_cell.length_b   1.000
_cell.length_c   1.000
_cell.angle_alpha   90.00
_cell.angle_beta   90.00
_cell.angle_gamma   90.00
#
_symmetry.space_group_name_H-M   'P 1'
#
loop_
_entity.id
_entity.type
_entity.pdbx_description
1 polymer ?
#
loop_
_entity_poly.entity_id
_entity_poly.type
_entity_poly.pdbx_seq_one_letter_code
_entity_poly.pdbx_strand_id
1 'polypeptide(L)'
;MEIKKIMVIGAGFMGSGIAQVSAAAGYTVFMQDIKDEFVKKGMAIIEKNLSGNVAKGKLSEEDKKAILGRITPTLDLAPAKECDLVIEVIIEKKQAKMDLFKTLEEMCPPGVLFASNTSSIPITELAASTKRPDKFAGMHFFSPVPIMRLVEVIKGLKTSQETAEVIFKLAEKLGKVPVYVKDGPGFLVNRVNAALRNEVYRCLGEGVATIEDIDKALKFGLNHPMGPFELGDFVGLEIGLAVAETLWENFKDPRWAPSLILKKMVASGDLGRKTGKGWYDYTSGERKPRTDLNF
;
A
#
# COMPACT_ATOMS: atom_id res chain seq x y z
N MET A 1 15.48 -20.44 -0.58
CA MET A 1 16.14 -19.60 0.44
C MET A 1 15.20 -19.42 1.63
N GLU A 2 15.72 -19.45 2.87
CA GLU A 2 14.93 -19.19 4.09
C GLU A 2 15.17 -17.74 4.53
N ILE A 3 14.10 -16.98 4.75
CA ILE A 3 14.17 -15.62 5.30
C ILE A 3 14.15 -15.72 6.81
N LYS A 4 15.07 -15.00 7.49
CA LYS A 4 15.15 -14.88 8.96
C LYS A 4 15.25 -13.42 9.40
N LYS A 5 15.97 -12.60 8.65
CA LYS A 5 16.19 -11.19 8.94
C LYS A 5 15.63 -10.32 7.80
N ILE A 6 14.82 -9.34 8.15
CA ILE A 6 14.18 -8.42 7.20
C ILE A 6 14.57 -6.99 7.56
N MET A 7 14.96 -6.21 6.58
CA MET A 7 15.07 -4.77 6.74
C MET A 7 13.90 -4.07 6.07
N VAL A 8 13.20 -3.22 6.80
CA VAL A 8 12.14 -2.35 6.29
C VAL A 8 12.68 -0.92 6.25
N ILE A 9 12.78 -0.34 5.07
CA ILE A 9 13.31 1.01 4.85
C ILE A 9 12.15 1.97 4.60
N GLY A 10 11.95 2.89 5.53
CA GLY A 10 10.81 3.77 5.66
C GLY A 10 9.98 3.37 6.88
N ALA A 11 10.00 4.20 7.95
CA ALA A 11 9.29 3.97 9.21
C ALA A 11 7.93 4.70 9.27
N GLY A 12 7.38 5.09 8.12
CA GLY A 12 6.06 5.70 8.00
C GLY A 12 4.93 4.71 8.33
N PHE A 13 3.69 5.12 8.06
CA PHE A 13 2.49 4.34 8.37
C PHE A 13 2.50 2.92 7.76
N MET A 14 2.91 2.79 6.49
CA MET A 14 3.01 1.49 5.83
C MET A 14 4.20 0.68 6.36
N GLY A 15 5.38 1.30 6.45
CA GLY A 15 6.59 0.60 6.88
C GLY A 15 6.53 0.12 8.33
N SER A 16 5.99 0.92 9.27
CA SER A 16 5.73 0.47 10.63
C SER A 16 4.78 -0.73 10.68
N GLY A 17 3.73 -0.72 9.84
CA GLY A 17 2.81 -1.85 9.73
C GLY A 17 3.48 -3.11 9.18
N ILE A 18 4.35 -2.99 8.17
CA ILE A 18 5.12 -4.12 7.60
C ILE A 18 6.12 -4.66 8.63
N ALA A 19 6.84 -3.78 9.34
CA ALA A 19 7.75 -4.17 10.42
C ALA A 19 6.99 -4.91 11.54
N GLN A 20 5.83 -4.41 11.95
CA GLN A 20 4.97 -5.04 12.96
C GLN A 20 4.57 -6.46 12.57
N VAL A 21 4.02 -6.67 11.36
CA VAL A 21 3.54 -8.01 10.96
C VAL A 21 4.71 -8.97 10.74
N SER A 22 5.86 -8.48 10.28
CA SER A 22 7.07 -9.28 10.14
C SER A 22 7.59 -9.74 11.51
N ALA A 23 7.68 -8.85 12.50
CA ALA A 23 8.08 -9.19 13.85
C ALA A 23 7.08 -10.10 14.56
N ALA A 24 5.77 -9.92 14.33
CA ALA A 24 4.72 -10.79 14.87
C ALA A 24 4.81 -12.21 14.30
N ALA A 25 5.27 -12.37 13.06
CA ALA A 25 5.53 -13.67 12.44
C ALA A 25 6.88 -14.31 12.86
N GLY A 26 7.63 -13.67 13.77
CA GLY A 26 8.85 -14.21 14.35
C GLY A 26 10.15 -13.77 13.68
N TYR A 27 10.11 -12.91 12.68
CA TYR A 27 11.32 -12.42 12.00
C TYR A 27 12.05 -11.37 12.82
N THR A 28 13.38 -11.35 12.73
CA THR A 28 14.19 -10.22 13.18
C THR A 28 14.05 -9.08 12.16
N VAL A 29 13.68 -7.89 12.63
CA VAL A 29 13.38 -6.75 11.77
C VAL A 29 14.24 -5.57 12.12
N PHE A 30 14.94 -5.01 11.13
CA PHE A 30 15.52 -3.68 11.23
C PHE A 30 14.56 -2.70 10.57
N MET A 31 14.05 -1.70 11.31
CA MET A 31 13.20 -0.66 10.80
C MET A 31 13.99 0.64 10.69
N GLN A 32 14.25 1.07 9.47
CA GLN A 32 15.11 2.21 9.17
C GLN A 32 14.31 3.40 8.64
N ASP A 33 14.74 4.62 9.00
CA ASP A 33 14.35 5.85 8.31
C ASP A 33 15.50 6.87 8.40
N ILE A 34 15.40 7.96 7.62
CA ILE A 34 16.44 8.99 7.53
C ILE A 34 16.51 9.93 8.74
N LYS A 35 15.48 9.95 9.60
CA LYS A 35 15.40 10.79 10.79
C LYS A 35 14.90 10.00 12.00
N ASP A 36 15.51 10.29 13.15
CA ASP A 36 15.13 9.69 14.43
C ASP A 36 13.65 9.92 14.78
N GLU A 37 13.12 11.09 14.49
CA GLU A 37 11.71 11.40 14.70
C GLU A 37 10.76 10.47 13.94
N PHE A 38 11.13 10.06 12.71
CA PHE A 38 10.30 9.14 11.90
C PHE A 38 10.36 7.73 12.46
N VAL A 39 11.52 7.27 12.85
CA VAL A 39 11.72 5.96 13.47
C VAL A 39 10.96 5.87 14.80
N LYS A 40 11.09 6.89 15.67
CA LYS A 40 10.34 6.96 16.93
C LYS A 40 8.83 6.98 16.71
N LYS A 41 8.35 7.73 15.72
CA LYS A 41 6.93 7.75 15.35
C LYS A 41 6.45 6.38 14.85
N GLY A 42 7.26 5.71 14.04
CA GLY A 42 6.97 4.35 13.56
C GLY A 42 6.84 3.35 14.72
N MET A 43 7.78 3.38 15.66
CA MET A 43 7.72 2.53 16.88
C MET A 43 6.49 2.85 17.74
N ALA A 44 6.14 4.12 17.91
CA ALA A 44 4.94 4.52 18.66
C ALA A 44 3.65 4.01 17.99
N ILE A 45 3.57 4.01 16.66
CA ILE A 45 2.43 3.44 15.92
C ILE A 45 2.33 1.93 16.20
N ILE A 46 3.45 1.21 16.13
CA ILE A 46 3.48 -0.24 16.42
C ILE A 46 3.03 -0.52 17.85
N GLU A 47 3.60 0.17 18.82
CA GLU A 47 3.25 0.00 20.23
C GLU A 47 1.78 0.29 20.51
N LYS A 48 1.23 1.37 19.94
CA LYS A 48 -0.19 1.71 20.05
C LYS A 48 -1.08 0.60 19.49
N ASN A 49 -0.74 0.06 18.31
CA ASN A 49 -1.50 -1.01 17.68
C ASN A 49 -1.49 -2.29 18.52
N LEU A 50 -0.32 -2.69 19.01
CA LEU A 50 -0.17 -3.89 19.84
C LEU A 50 -0.88 -3.72 21.18
N SER A 51 -0.74 -2.56 21.84
CA SER A 51 -1.47 -2.24 23.08
C SER A 51 -2.98 -2.28 22.90
N GLY A 52 -3.47 -1.78 21.75
CA GLY A 52 -4.89 -1.88 21.39
C GLY A 52 -5.37 -3.32 21.21
N ASN A 53 -4.50 -4.23 20.75
CA ASN A 53 -4.81 -5.65 20.65
C ASN A 53 -4.80 -6.34 22.02
N VAL A 54 -3.88 -5.97 22.90
CA VAL A 54 -3.86 -6.45 24.28
C VAL A 54 -5.12 -6.03 25.03
N ALA A 55 -5.49 -4.76 24.95
CA ALA A 55 -6.71 -4.25 25.59
C ALA A 55 -7.99 -4.95 25.10
N LYS A 56 -7.98 -5.52 23.89
CA LYS A 56 -9.08 -6.30 23.32
C LYS A 56 -8.98 -7.81 23.60
N GLY A 57 -7.98 -8.26 24.36
CA GLY A 57 -7.74 -9.68 24.63
C GLY A 57 -7.28 -10.50 23.42
N LYS A 58 -6.80 -9.85 22.35
CA LYS A 58 -6.33 -10.51 21.11
C LYS A 58 -4.84 -10.82 21.12
N LEU A 59 -4.09 -10.30 22.10
CA LEU A 59 -2.65 -10.46 22.26
C LEU A 59 -2.32 -10.43 23.75
N SER A 60 -1.33 -11.22 24.20
CA SER A 60 -0.81 -11.13 25.55
C SER A 60 0.22 -9.99 25.67
N GLU A 61 0.48 -9.50 26.89
CA GLU A 61 1.56 -8.55 27.14
C GLU A 61 2.94 -9.17 26.84
N GLU A 62 3.11 -10.47 27.09
CA GLU A 62 4.34 -11.21 26.77
C GLU A 62 4.60 -11.26 25.26
N ASP A 63 3.57 -11.56 24.48
CA ASP A 63 3.67 -11.55 23.01
C ASP A 63 3.96 -10.15 22.48
N LYS A 64 3.30 -9.11 23.02
CA LYS A 64 3.58 -7.72 22.67
C LYS A 64 5.06 -7.40 22.92
N LYS A 65 5.58 -7.73 24.10
CA LYS A 65 7.00 -7.51 24.45
C LYS A 65 7.92 -8.27 23.50
N ALA A 66 7.60 -9.53 23.20
CA ALA A 66 8.37 -10.35 22.28
C ALA A 66 8.40 -9.79 20.85
N ILE A 67 7.24 -9.28 20.35
CA ILE A 67 7.15 -8.64 19.03
C ILE A 67 8.01 -7.37 18.99
N LEU A 68 7.88 -6.48 19.98
CA LEU A 68 8.67 -5.26 20.05
C LEU A 68 10.17 -5.56 20.15
N GLY A 69 10.57 -6.60 20.90
CA GLY A 69 11.95 -7.03 21.05
C GLY A 69 12.59 -7.58 19.77
N ARG A 70 11.81 -7.93 18.74
CA ARG A 70 12.31 -8.35 17.42
C ARG A 70 12.55 -7.18 16.46
N ILE A 71 12.15 -5.96 16.83
CA ILE A 71 12.29 -4.78 15.97
C ILE A 71 13.43 -3.92 16.48
N THR A 72 14.45 -3.74 15.68
CA THR A 72 15.57 -2.83 15.94
C THR A 72 15.39 -1.56 15.10
N PRO A 73 15.03 -0.42 15.72
CA PRO A 73 14.99 0.86 15.02
C PRO A 73 16.40 1.35 14.70
N THR A 74 16.62 1.91 13.52
CA THR A 74 17.95 2.39 13.10
C THR A 74 17.85 3.55 12.12
N LEU A 75 18.88 4.37 12.05
CA LEU A 75 19.07 5.40 11.01
C LEU A 75 20.02 4.92 9.91
N ASP A 76 20.73 3.82 10.15
CA ASP A 76 21.77 3.30 9.28
C ASP A 76 21.23 2.22 8.34
N LEU A 77 21.72 2.21 7.10
CA LEU A 77 21.47 1.15 6.12
C LEU A 77 22.40 -0.06 6.30
N ALA A 78 23.46 0.05 7.09
CA ALA A 78 24.46 -1.01 7.26
C ALA A 78 23.86 -2.38 7.66
N PRO A 79 22.80 -2.47 8.47
CA PRO A 79 22.17 -3.75 8.78
C PRO A 79 21.61 -4.51 7.57
N ALA A 80 21.38 -3.83 6.44
CA ALA A 80 20.93 -4.48 5.20
C ALA A 80 21.87 -5.59 4.73
N LYS A 81 23.16 -5.47 5.04
CA LYS A 81 24.19 -6.49 4.69
C LYS A 81 23.94 -7.85 5.34
N GLU A 82 23.27 -7.85 6.49
CA GLU A 82 22.98 -9.05 7.28
C GLU A 82 21.57 -9.59 7.07
N CYS A 83 20.76 -8.88 6.27
CA CYS A 83 19.38 -9.26 6.02
C CYS A 83 19.28 -10.22 4.82
N ASP A 84 18.26 -11.06 4.85
CA ASP A 84 17.90 -11.93 3.75
C ASP A 84 17.01 -11.20 2.73
N LEU A 85 16.26 -10.20 3.22
CA LEU A 85 15.31 -9.41 2.43
C LEU A 85 15.32 -7.94 2.89
N VAL A 86 15.33 -7.04 1.92
CA VAL A 86 15.07 -5.62 2.12
C VAL A 86 13.75 -5.25 1.49
N ILE A 87 12.83 -4.66 2.27
CA ILE A 87 11.53 -4.15 1.79
C ILE A 87 11.59 -2.62 1.83
N GLU A 88 11.56 -2.00 0.67
CA GLU A 88 11.56 -0.55 0.52
C GLU A 88 10.12 0.00 0.63
N VAL A 89 9.94 1.00 1.48
CA VAL A 89 8.65 1.64 1.82
C VAL A 89 8.81 3.16 1.99
N ILE A 90 9.75 3.78 1.27
CA ILE A 90 9.99 5.23 1.30
C ILE A 90 8.93 5.99 0.49
N ILE A 91 9.09 7.32 0.41
CA ILE A 91 8.19 8.18 -0.39
C ILE A 91 8.05 7.68 -1.83
N GLU A 92 6.85 7.88 -2.42
CA GLU A 92 6.51 7.38 -3.76
C GLU A 92 7.12 8.28 -4.85
N LYS A 93 8.45 8.37 -4.86
CA LYS A 93 9.26 9.08 -5.86
C LYS A 93 10.23 8.11 -6.52
N LYS A 94 10.04 7.84 -7.81
CA LYS A 94 10.81 6.87 -8.59
C LYS A 94 12.32 7.06 -8.43
N GLN A 95 12.83 8.28 -8.60
CA GLN A 95 14.26 8.53 -8.50
C GLN A 95 14.82 8.21 -7.12
N ALA A 96 14.12 8.60 -6.05
CA ALA A 96 14.55 8.32 -4.68
C ALA A 96 14.64 6.82 -4.40
N LYS A 97 13.66 6.03 -4.90
CA LYS A 97 13.68 4.57 -4.77
C LYS A 97 14.83 3.95 -5.57
N MET A 98 15.05 4.40 -6.81
CA MET A 98 16.16 3.92 -7.64
C MET A 98 17.52 4.21 -7.02
N ASP A 99 17.71 5.41 -6.44
CA ASP A 99 18.98 5.79 -5.81
C ASP A 99 19.22 4.99 -4.52
N LEU A 100 18.16 4.72 -3.73
CA LEU A 100 18.23 3.81 -2.60
C LEU A 100 18.67 2.41 -3.04
N PHE A 101 18.04 1.84 -4.07
CA PHE A 101 18.39 0.49 -4.54
C PHE A 101 19.79 0.41 -5.12
N LYS A 102 20.30 1.47 -5.75
CA LYS A 102 21.72 1.53 -6.17
C LYS A 102 22.66 1.47 -4.95
N THR A 103 22.36 2.24 -3.90
CA THR A 103 23.11 2.21 -2.65
C THR A 103 23.10 0.81 -2.02
N LEU A 104 21.92 0.19 -1.96
CA LEU A 104 21.77 -1.17 -1.42
C LEU A 104 22.51 -2.21 -2.29
N GLU A 105 22.53 -2.05 -3.59
CA GLU A 105 23.26 -2.92 -4.53
C GLU A 105 24.77 -2.93 -4.24
N GLU A 106 25.33 -1.76 -3.92
CA GLU A 106 26.77 -1.64 -3.63
C GLU A 106 27.14 -2.25 -2.28
N MET A 107 26.21 -2.25 -1.32
CA MET A 107 26.52 -2.67 0.05
C MET A 107 26.05 -4.09 0.40
N CYS A 108 25.00 -4.61 -0.23
CA CYS A 108 24.42 -5.89 0.12
C CYS A 108 25.07 -7.06 -0.60
N PRO A 109 25.32 -8.21 0.09
CA PRO A 109 25.78 -9.44 -0.58
C PRO A 109 24.82 -9.87 -1.72
N PRO A 110 25.32 -10.62 -2.72
CA PRO A 110 24.51 -11.04 -3.87
C PRO A 110 23.27 -11.91 -3.54
N GLY A 111 23.24 -12.47 -2.32
CA GLY A 111 22.14 -13.32 -1.86
C GLY A 111 20.90 -12.57 -1.39
N VAL A 112 21.02 -11.29 -1.03
CA VAL A 112 19.93 -10.47 -0.48
C VAL A 112 18.86 -10.21 -1.54
N LEU A 113 17.60 -10.48 -1.19
CA LEU A 113 16.45 -10.13 -2.01
C LEU A 113 16.03 -8.68 -1.79
N PHE A 114 15.56 -8.04 -2.84
CA PHE A 114 14.96 -6.70 -2.77
C PHE A 114 13.47 -6.76 -3.11
N ALA A 115 12.68 -6.03 -2.34
CA ALA A 115 11.27 -5.83 -2.59
C ALA A 115 10.89 -4.35 -2.45
N SER A 116 9.94 -3.89 -3.25
CA SER A 116 9.34 -2.56 -3.10
C SER A 116 7.86 -2.66 -2.79
N ASN A 117 7.38 -1.85 -1.84
CA ASN A 117 5.96 -1.69 -1.53
C ASN A 117 5.31 -0.58 -2.38
N THR A 118 5.93 -0.15 -3.46
CA THR A 118 5.32 0.84 -4.37
C THR A 118 3.93 0.41 -4.79
N SER A 119 3.04 1.39 -5.00
CA SER A 119 1.67 1.16 -5.51
C SER A 119 1.51 1.51 -6.99
N SER A 120 2.50 2.18 -7.59
CA SER A 120 2.34 2.78 -8.92
C SER A 120 3.59 2.70 -9.80
N ILE A 121 4.78 2.60 -9.22
CA ILE A 121 6.03 2.59 -9.98
C ILE A 121 6.29 1.16 -10.50
N PRO A 122 6.59 0.97 -11.81
CA PRO A 122 6.86 -0.34 -12.35
C PRO A 122 8.04 -1.03 -11.65
N ILE A 123 7.82 -2.26 -11.21
CA ILE A 123 8.85 -3.08 -10.54
C ILE A 123 10.03 -3.32 -11.49
N THR A 124 9.76 -3.52 -12.77
CA THR A 124 10.79 -3.65 -13.81
C THR A 124 11.76 -2.47 -13.83
N GLU A 125 11.25 -1.24 -13.69
CA GLU A 125 12.08 -0.04 -13.68
C GLU A 125 12.94 0.07 -12.42
N LEU A 126 12.36 -0.24 -11.24
CA LEU A 126 13.13 -0.25 -10.00
C LEU A 126 14.22 -1.33 -10.02
N ALA A 127 13.87 -2.53 -10.47
CA ALA A 127 14.81 -3.64 -10.58
C ALA A 127 15.97 -3.34 -11.54
N ALA A 128 15.73 -2.59 -12.62
CA ALA A 128 16.75 -2.18 -13.59
C ALA A 128 17.81 -1.24 -12.98
N SER A 129 17.57 -0.63 -11.82
CA SER A 129 18.56 0.15 -11.09
C SER A 129 19.60 -0.71 -10.34
N THR A 130 19.41 -2.03 -10.31
CA THR A 130 20.28 -3.00 -9.63
C THR A 130 20.93 -3.97 -10.59
N LYS A 131 21.97 -4.69 -10.14
CA LYS A 131 22.62 -5.78 -10.90
C LYS A 131 21.97 -7.15 -10.68
N ARG A 132 20.89 -7.20 -9.86
CA ARG A 132 20.17 -8.42 -9.49
C ARG A 132 18.66 -8.33 -9.77
N PRO A 133 18.22 -7.98 -11.00
CA PRO A 133 16.81 -7.82 -11.31
C PRO A 133 16.02 -9.12 -11.19
N ASP A 134 16.67 -10.28 -11.19
CA ASP A 134 16.12 -11.60 -10.93
C ASP A 134 15.75 -11.81 -9.45
N LYS A 135 16.42 -11.09 -8.54
CA LYS A 135 16.21 -11.09 -7.09
C LYS A 135 15.39 -9.89 -6.58
N PHE A 136 14.66 -9.26 -7.46
CA PHE A 136 13.83 -8.10 -7.18
C PHE A 136 12.37 -8.41 -7.49
N ALA A 137 11.44 -8.09 -6.54
CA ALA A 137 10.00 -8.22 -6.74
C ALA A 137 9.24 -7.03 -6.13
N GLY A 138 8.00 -6.85 -6.52
CA GLY A 138 7.05 -6.03 -5.77
C GLY A 138 6.43 -6.84 -4.64
N MET A 139 6.26 -6.20 -3.48
CA MET A 139 5.53 -6.75 -2.33
C MET A 139 4.56 -5.68 -1.83
N HIS A 140 3.45 -5.52 -2.56
CA HIS A 140 2.49 -4.44 -2.36
C HIS A 140 1.47 -4.82 -1.29
N PHE A 141 1.61 -4.18 -0.13
CA PHE A 141 0.67 -4.29 0.99
C PHE A 141 -0.43 -3.25 0.91
N PHE A 142 -1.56 -3.56 1.54
CA PHE A 142 -2.71 -2.67 1.64
C PHE A 142 -2.85 -2.06 3.03
N SER A 143 -3.33 -0.84 3.07
CA SER A 143 -3.49 -0.03 4.29
C SER A 143 -4.83 -0.31 5.00
N PRO A 144 -4.86 -0.47 6.33
CA PRO A 144 -3.74 -0.60 7.28
C PRO A 144 -3.12 -2.00 7.24
N VAL A 145 -1.78 -2.10 7.17
CA VAL A 145 -1.09 -3.38 7.00
C VAL A 145 -1.46 -4.47 8.02
N PRO A 146 -1.58 -4.18 9.33
CA PRO A 146 -1.96 -5.22 10.30
C PRO A 146 -3.37 -5.80 10.09
N ILE A 147 -4.27 -5.07 9.40
CA ILE A 147 -5.68 -5.43 9.21
C ILE A 147 -5.91 -6.04 7.84
N MET A 148 -5.39 -5.40 6.79
CA MET A 148 -5.59 -5.83 5.40
C MET A 148 -4.81 -7.11 5.11
N ARG A 149 -5.52 -8.10 4.60
CA ARG A 149 -4.93 -9.44 4.41
C ARG A 149 -4.20 -9.61 3.09
N LEU A 150 -4.55 -8.84 2.07
CA LEU A 150 -3.99 -9.01 0.73
C LEU A 150 -2.53 -8.51 0.65
N VAL A 151 -1.72 -9.25 -0.09
CA VAL A 151 -0.42 -8.81 -0.63
C VAL A 151 -0.36 -9.17 -2.10
N GLU A 152 -0.14 -8.20 -2.95
CA GLU A 152 0.22 -8.46 -4.35
C GLU A 152 1.72 -8.73 -4.44
N VAL A 153 2.08 -9.88 -4.98
CA VAL A 153 3.47 -10.24 -5.31
C VAL A 153 3.70 -9.96 -6.78
N ILE A 154 4.36 -8.83 -7.06
CA ILE A 154 4.51 -8.34 -8.42
C ILE A 154 5.81 -8.85 -9.04
N LYS A 155 5.69 -9.56 -10.15
CA LYS A 155 6.82 -10.03 -10.95
C LYS A 155 7.17 -8.99 -12.00
N GLY A 156 8.30 -8.30 -11.82
CA GLY A 156 8.93 -7.51 -12.87
C GLY A 156 9.39 -8.40 -14.03
N LEU A 157 9.79 -7.79 -15.13
CA LEU A 157 10.15 -8.50 -16.37
C LEU A 157 11.22 -9.58 -16.16
N LYS A 158 12.19 -9.34 -15.27
CA LYS A 158 13.30 -10.26 -14.98
C LYS A 158 13.22 -10.94 -13.62
N THR A 159 12.18 -10.70 -12.81
CA THR A 159 11.99 -11.37 -11.52
C THR A 159 11.98 -12.88 -11.72
N SER A 160 12.87 -13.61 -11.04
CA SER A 160 12.90 -15.06 -11.12
C SER A 160 11.68 -15.70 -10.46
N GLN A 161 11.31 -16.89 -10.92
CA GLN A 161 10.22 -17.66 -10.29
C GLN A 161 10.55 -17.98 -8.83
N GLU A 162 11.81 -18.32 -8.54
CA GLU A 162 12.29 -18.59 -7.19
C GLU A 162 12.09 -17.37 -6.26
N THR A 163 12.49 -16.18 -6.69
CA THR A 163 12.29 -14.94 -5.93
C THR A 163 10.82 -14.69 -5.65
N ALA A 164 9.97 -14.80 -6.67
CA ALA A 164 8.53 -14.62 -6.51
C ALA A 164 7.92 -15.62 -5.52
N GLU A 165 8.34 -16.90 -5.57
CA GLU A 165 7.88 -17.92 -4.63
C GLU A 165 8.34 -17.70 -3.20
N VAL A 166 9.58 -17.22 -2.99
CA VAL A 166 10.08 -16.87 -1.66
C VAL A 166 9.26 -15.73 -1.05
N ILE A 167 8.99 -14.66 -1.83
CA ILE A 167 8.16 -13.53 -1.39
C ILE A 167 6.71 -13.97 -1.14
N PHE A 168 6.16 -14.82 -1.98
CA PHE A 168 4.81 -15.36 -1.82
C PHE A 168 4.67 -16.16 -0.51
N LYS A 169 5.57 -17.12 -0.28
CA LYS A 169 5.61 -17.91 0.96
C LYS A 169 5.85 -17.05 2.20
N LEU A 170 6.67 -16.00 2.07
CA LEU A 170 6.84 -15.03 3.15
C LEU A 170 5.52 -14.35 3.47
N ALA A 171 4.80 -13.84 2.46
CA ALA A 171 3.51 -13.19 2.69
C ALA A 171 2.49 -14.12 3.39
N GLU A 172 2.45 -15.42 3.03
CA GLU A 172 1.65 -16.41 3.76
C GLU A 172 2.06 -16.53 5.23
N LYS A 173 3.37 -16.62 5.51
CA LYS A 173 3.90 -16.66 6.88
C LYS A 173 3.61 -15.39 7.69
N LEU A 174 3.47 -14.24 7.02
CA LEU A 174 3.01 -13.00 7.65
C LEU A 174 1.49 -12.98 7.91
N GLY A 175 0.77 -14.09 7.69
CA GLY A 175 -0.69 -14.18 7.85
C GLY A 175 -1.46 -13.45 6.75
N LYS A 176 -0.83 -13.20 5.61
CA LYS A 176 -1.46 -12.56 4.45
C LYS A 176 -1.98 -13.58 3.45
N VAL A 177 -2.78 -13.10 2.52
CA VAL A 177 -3.28 -13.84 1.35
C VAL A 177 -2.57 -13.26 0.13
N PRO A 178 -1.46 -13.86 -0.32
CA PRO A 178 -0.74 -13.35 -1.48
C PRO A 178 -1.42 -13.74 -2.80
N VAL A 179 -1.25 -12.88 -3.80
CA VAL A 179 -1.61 -13.16 -5.19
C VAL A 179 -0.45 -12.78 -6.11
N TYR A 180 -0.22 -13.61 -7.15
CA TYR A 180 0.76 -13.26 -8.17
C TYR A 180 0.17 -12.23 -9.14
N VAL A 181 0.96 -11.18 -9.41
CA VAL A 181 0.60 -10.14 -10.37
C VAL A 181 1.79 -9.91 -11.31
N LYS A 182 1.53 -9.79 -12.60
CA LYS A 182 2.53 -9.29 -13.56
C LYS A 182 2.68 -7.79 -13.40
N ASP A 183 3.91 -7.31 -13.53
CA ASP A 183 4.20 -5.88 -13.51
C ASP A 183 3.42 -5.14 -14.59
N GLY A 184 2.79 -4.06 -14.18
CA GLY A 184 1.99 -3.21 -15.07
C GLY A 184 1.33 -2.07 -14.31
N PRO A 185 0.87 -1.04 -15.01
CA PRO A 185 0.29 0.15 -14.38
C PRO A 185 -0.88 -0.18 -13.47
N GLY A 186 -0.78 0.27 -12.20
CA GLY A 186 -1.81 0.07 -11.18
C GLY A 186 -1.93 -1.37 -10.66
N PHE A 187 -1.04 -2.26 -11.05
CA PHE A 187 -1.06 -3.69 -10.69
C PHE A 187 -2.44 -4.32 -10.93
N LEU A 188 -2.96 -5.11 -10.02
CA LEU A 188 -4.27 -5.75 -10.20
C LEU A 188 -5.39 -4.95 -9.51
N VAL A 189 -5.29 -4.74 -8.19
CA VAL A 189 -6.41 -4.15 -7.41
C VAL A 189 -6.68 -2.71 -7.81
N ASN A 190 -5.65 -1.87 -7.92
CA ASN A 190 -5.83 -0.48 -8.31
C ASN A 190 -6.40 -0.36 -9.72
N ARG A 191 -5.96 -1.22 -10.64
CA ARG A 191 -6.45 -1.25 -12.02
C ARG A 191 -7.92 -1.65 -12.09
N VAL A 192 -8.33 -2.73 -11.42
CA VAL A 192 -9.73 -3.19 -11.38
C VAL A 192 -10.62 -2.15 -10.70
N ASN A 193 -10.17 -1.62 -9.55
CA ASN A 193 -10.93 -0.62 -8.81
C ASN A 193 -11.07 0.71 -9.57
N ALA A 194 -10.07 1.11 -10.35
CA ALA A 194 -10.16 2.29 -11.22
C ALA A 194 -11.20 2.10 -12.33
N ALA A 195 -11.27 0.92 -12.94
CA ALA A 195 -12.30 0.60 -13.96
C ALA A 195 -13.70 0.66 -13.35
N LEU A 196 -13.90 0.04 -12.18
CA LEU A 196 -15.16 0.09 -11.45
C LEU A 196 -15.58 1.55 -11.14
N ARG A 197 -14.65 2.35 -10.62
CA ARG A 197 -14.93 3.75 -10.27
C ARG A 197 -15.26 4.58 -11.51
N ASN A 198 -14.55 4.40 -12.63
CA ASN A 198 -14.85 5.12 -13.83
C ASN A 198 -16.27 4.82 -14.34
N GLU A 199 -16.71 3.56 -14.25
CA GLU A 199 -18.07 3.19 -14.64
C GLU A 199 -19.12 3.77 -13.68
N VAL A 200 -18.86 3.74 -12.38
CA VAL A 200 -19.72 4.36 -11.37
C VAL A 200 -19.89 5.87 -11.61
N TYR A 201 -18.82 6.56 -11.99
CA TYR A 201 -18.90 7.99 -12.34
C TYR A 201 -19.67 8.25 -13.63
N ARG A 202 -19.65 7.33 -14.61
CA ARG A 202 -20.49 7.41 -15.80
C ARG A 202 -21.94 7.25 -15.44
N CYS A 203 -22.30 6.21 -14.68
CA CYS A 203 -23.65 6.01 -14.20
C CYS A 203 -24.23 7.24 -13.47
N LEU A 204 -23.40 7.89 -12.63
CA LEU A 204 -23.79 9.13 -11.97
C LEU A 204 -24.01 10.26 -12.97
N GLY A 205 -23.08 10.47 -13.92
CA GLY A 205 -23.15 11.53 -14.92
C GLY A 205 -24.30 11.35 -15.93
N GLU A 206 -24.71 10.12 -16.20
CA GLU A 206 -25.84 9.75 -17.04
C GLU A 206 -27.19 9.78 -16.30
N GLY A 207 -27.16 10.03 -14.99
CA GLY A 207 -28.38 10.07 -14.18
C GLY A 207 -29.04 8.70 -13.95
N VAL A 208 -28.26 7.60 -14.08
CA VAL A 208 -28.78 6.24 -13.88
C VAL A 208 -29.27 6.05 -12.43
N ALA A 209 -28.52 6.57 -11.45
CA ALA A 209 -28.91 6.57 -10.05
C ALA A 209 -28.15 7.64 -9.25
N THR A 210 -28.59 7.90 -8.03
CA THR A 210 -27.93 8.81 -7.11
C THR A 210 -26.65 8.20 -6.51
N ILE A 211 -25.77 9.05 -5.96
CA ILE A 211 -24.55 8.61 -5.22
C ILE A 211 -24.91 7.55 -4.18
N GLU A 212 -25.94 7.83 -3.39
CA GLU A 212 -26.38 6.96 -2.30
C GLU A 212 -26.93 5.61 -2.81
N ASP A 213 -27.70 5.63 -3.90
CA ASP A 213 -28.29 4.40 -4.44
C ASP A 213 -27.25 3.53 -5.13
N ILE A 214 -26.27 4.12 -5.83
CA ILE A 214 -25.13 3.39 -6.39
C ILE A 214 -24.33 2.70 -5.25
N ASP A 215 -24.02 3.42 -4.17
CA ASP A 215 -23.33 2.84 -3.03
C ASP A 215 -24.15 1.69 -2.40
N LYS A 216 -25.46 1.86 -2.21
CA LYS A 216 -26.35 0.81 -1.70
C LYS A 216 -26.38 -0.41 -2.65
N ALA A 217 -26.50 -0.17 -3.95
CA ALA A 217 -26.56 -1.24 -4.95
C ALA A 217 -25.32 -2.12 -4.90
N LEU A 218 -24.10 -1.54 -4.85
CA LEU A 218 -22.87 -2.33 -4.80
C LEU A 218 -22.64 -2.96 -3.42
N LYS A 219 -23.04 -2.30 -2.34
CA LYS A 219 -22.94 -2.90 -0.99
C LYS A 219 -23.84 -4.11 -0.83
N PHE A 220 -25.08 -4.03 -1.23
CA PHE A 220 -26.08 -5.08 -0.97
C PHE A 220 -26.25 -6.05 -2.15
N GLY A 221 -26.00 -5.59 -3.38
CA GLY A 221 -26.06 -6.43 -4.57
C GLY A 221 -24.81 -7.26 -4.82
N LEU A 222 -23.62 -6.72 -4.48
CA LEU A 222 -22.32 -7.38 -4.66
C LEU A 222 -21.59 -7.69 -3.35
N ASN A 223 -22.22 -7.43 -2.20
CA ASN A 223 -21.64 -7.62 -0.86
C ASN A 223 -20.31 -6.88 -0.65
N HIS A 224 -20.16 -5.69 -1.23
CA HIS A 224 -19.02 -4.85 -0.97
C HIS A 224 -19.08 -4.28 0.47
N PRO A 225 -17.95 -4.22 1.20
CA PRO A 225 -17.95 -3.69 2.58
C PRO A 225 -18.26 -2.18 2.62
N MET A 226 -17.93 -1.46 1.55
CA MET A 226 -18.24 -0.04 1.33
C MET A 226 -18.72 0.14 -0.10
N GLY A 227 -19.59 1.13 -0.32
CA GLY A 227 -19.91 1.58 -1.67
C GLY A 227 -18.72 2.32 -2.32
N PRO A 228 -18.68 2.43 -3.65
CA PRO A 228 -17.56 3.01 -4.37
C PRO A 228 -17.30 4.49 -4.05
N PHE A 229 -18.34 5.27 -3.82
CA PHE A 229 -18.24 6.67 -3.42
C PHE A 229 -17.77 6.79 -1.96
N GLU A 230 -18.33 5.99 -1.05
CA GLU A 230 -17.87 5.90 0.34
C GLU A 230 -16.40 5.49 0.44
N LEU A 231 -15.97 4.51 -0.37
CA LEU A 231 -14.58 4.07 -0.44
C LEU A 231 -13.67 5.17 -1.02
N GLY A 232 -14.15 5.90 -2.04
CA GLY A 232 -13.45 7.06 -2.58
C GLY A 232 -13.17 8.11 -1.51
N ASP A 233 -14.17 8.48 -0.74
CA ASP A 233 -14.06 9.46 0.36
C ASP A 233 -13.17 8.97 1.50
N PHE A 234 -13.14 7.67 1.76
CA PHE A 234 -12.29 7.06 2.78
C PHE A 234 -10.81 7.07 2.37
N VAL A 235 -10.52 6.75 1.12
CA VAL A 235 -9.15 6.71 0.58
C VAL A 235 -8.60 8.10 0.30
N GLY A 236 -9.44 8.98 -0.22
CA GLY A 236 -9.10 10.32 -0.72
C GLY A 236 -9.22 10.40 -2.25
N LEU A 237 -10.00 11.37 -2.71
CA LEU A 237 -10.34 11.50 -4.13
C LEU A 237 -9.13 11.85 -5.00
N GLU A 238 -8.17 12.60 -4.48
CA GLU A 238 -6.92 12.92 -5.18
C GLU A 238 -6.05 11.68 -5.42
N ILE A 239 -6.09 10.70 -4.50
CA ILE A 239 -5.39 9.42 -4.69
C ILE A 239 -6.06 8.64 -5.84
N GLY A 240 -7.40 8.65 -5.86
CA GLY A 240 -8.16 8.07 -6.93
C GLY A 240 -7.88 8.69 -8.30
N LEU A 241 -7.75 10.02 -8.33
CA LEU A 241 -7.41 10.77 -9.54
C LEU A 241 -5.99 10.43 -10.01
N ALA A 242 -5.00 10.43 -9.12
CA ALA A 242 -3.61 10.10 -9.45
C ALA A 242 -3.47 8.68 -10.04
N VAL A 243 -4.23 7.70 -9.51
CA VAL A 243 -4.27 6.34 -10.09
C VAL A 243 -4.86 6.37 -11.51
N ALA A 244 -5.98 7.07 -11.72
CA ALA A 244 -6.61 7.17 -13.04
C ALA A 244 -5.69 7.86 -14.06
N GLU A 245 -4.99 8.93 -13.65
CA GLU A 245 -3.99 9.62 -14.48
C GLU A 245 -2.83 8.71 -14.85
N THR A 246 -2.30 7.95 -13.88
CA THR A 246 -1.24 6.96 -14.14
C THR A 246 -1.68 5.91 -15.16
N LEU A 247 -2.90 5.38 -15.03
CA LEU A 247 -3.44 4.40 -15.98
C LEU A 247 -3.64 5.01 -17.36
N TRP A 248 -4.20 6.23 -17.43
CA TRP A 248 -4.36 6.97 -18.68
C TRP A 248 -3.05 7.24 -19.39
N GLU A 249 -2.04 7.72 -18.66
CA GLU A 249 -0.73 8.02 -19.24
C GLU A 249 -0.04 6.79 -19.82
N ASN A 250 -0.21 5.62 -19.19
CA ASN A 250 0.44 4.39 -19.65
C ASN A 250 -0.34 3.64 -20.72
N PHE A 251 -1.66 3.62 -20.66
CA PHE A 251 -2.48 2.85 -21.62
C PHE A 251 -2.97 3.67 -22.80
N LYS A 252 -3.16 4.99 -22.63
CA LYS A 252 -3.77 5.89 -23.64
C LYS A 252 -5.12 5.40 -24.20
N ASP A 253 -5.84 4.59 -23.43
CA ASP A 253 -7.14 4.03 -23.79
C ASP A 253 -8.25 4.84 -23.09
N PRO A 254 -9.29 5.31 -23.80
CA PRO A 254 -10.36 6.14 -23.24
C PRO A 254 -11.04 5.59 -21.99
N ARG A 255 -11.05 4.27 -21.79
CA ARG A 255 -11.59 3.65 -20.56
C ARG A 255 -10.87 4.08 -19.29
N TRP A 256 -9.61 4.53 -19.40
CA TRP A 256 -8.79 4.99 -18.29
C TRP A 256 -8.75 6.50 -18.14
N ALA A 257 -9.42 7.23 -19.05
CA ALA A 257 -9.46 8.69 -18.95
C ALA A 257 -10.08 9.11 -17.61
N PRO A 258 -9.41 9.97 -16.83
CA PRO A 258 -9.94 10.41 -15.54
C PRO A 258 -11.26 11.13 -15.73
N SER A 259 -12.29 10.73 -14.97
CA SER A 259 -13.62 11.33 -15.01
C SER A 259 -13.56 12.84 -14.73
N LEU A 260 -14.29 13.63 -15.52
CA LEU A 260 -14.42 15.08 -15.31
C LEU A 260 -15.08 15.40 -13.97
N ILE A 261 -16.01 14.57 -13.53
CA ILE A 261 -16.68 14.73 -12.22
C ILE A 261 -15.65 14.60 -11.10
N LEU A 262 -14.81 13.54 -11.16
CA LEU A 262 -13.73 13.35 -10.16
C LEU A 262 -12.73 14.53 -10.18
N LYS A 263 -12.34 15.02 -11.36
CA LYS A 263 -11.47 16.20 -11.49
C LYS A 263 -12.06 17.44 -10.85
N LYS A 264 -13.38 17.69 -11.05
CA LYS A 264 -14.08 18.81 -10.42
C LYS A 264 -14.07 18.68 -8.89
N MET A 265 -14.36 17.49 -8.35
CA MET A 265 -14.34 17.25 -6.91
C MET A 265 -12.96 17.51 -6.30
N VAL A 266 -11.91 17.04 -6.94
CA VAL A 266 -10.53 17.28 -6.46
C VAL A 266 -10.16 18.76 -6.58
N ALA A 267 -10.53 19.43 -7.66
CA ALA A 267 -10.26 20.86 -7.86
C ALA A 267 -11.02 21.76 -6.85
N SER A 268 -12.20 21.34 -6.38
CA SER A 268 -12.95 22.07 -5.34
C SER A 268 -12.35 21.90 -3.93
N GLY A 269 -11.40 20.98 -3.75
CA GLY A 269 -10.83 20.66 -2.44
C GLY A 269 -11.68 19.67 -1.61
N ASP A 270 -12.75 19.14 -2.16
CA ASP A 270 -13.60 18.15 -1.55
C ASP A 270 -12.99 16.75 -1.71
N LEU A 271 -11.99 16.44 -0.86
CA LEU A 271 -11.15 15.26 -1.01
C LEU A 271 -11.63 14.04 -0.22
N GLY A 272 -12.78 14.11 0.41
CA GLY A 272 -13.36 13.05 1.22
C GLY A 272 -13.30 13.32 2.72
N ARG A 273 -13.26 12.24 3.52
CA ARG A 273 -13.33 12.34 5.00
C ARG A 273 -12.27 13.26 5.61
N LYS A 274 -11.09 13.31 5.07
CA LYS A 274 -9.97 14.12 5.59
C LYS A 274 -10.19 15.63 5.48
N THR A 275 -11.02 16.08 4.52
CA THR A 275 -11.41 17.48 4.36
C THR A 275 -12.80 17.77 4.89
N GLY A 276 -13.49 16.76 5.46
CA GLY A 276 -14.85 16.85 5.95
C GLY A 276 -15.90 16.76 4.86
N LYS A 277 -15.53 16.86 3.58
CA LYS A 277 -16.41 16.74 2.42
C LYS A 277 -15.75 15.97 1.28
N GLY A 278 -16.56 15.19 0.59
CA GLY A 278 -16.23 14.47 -0.62
C GLY A 278 -17.51 14.22 -1.39
N TRP A 279 -17.78 12.99 -1.79
CA TRP A 279 -19.08 12.57 -2.32
C TRP A 279 -20.20 12.71 -1.28
N TYR A 280 -19.83 12.60 -0.01
CA TYR A 280 -20.70 12.82 1.16
C TYR A 280 -20.18 13.98 2.00
N ASP A 281 -21.05 14.51 2.87
CA ASP A 281 -20.70 15.48 3.90
C ASP A 281 -20.46 14.74 5.24
N TYR A 282 -19.31 14.98 5.86
CA TYR A 282 -18.86 14.40 7.13
C TYR A 282 -18.68 15.47 8.23
N THR A 283 -19.03 16.72 7.96
CA THR A 283 -18.78 17.86 8.87
C THR A 283 -19.53 17.74 10.20
N SER A 284 -20.65 17.01 10.22
CA SER A 284 -21.41 16.74 11.45
C SER A 284 -20.91 15.52 12.26
N GLY A 285 -19.83 14.85 11.81
CA GLY A 285 -19.37 13.58 12.36
C GLY A 285 -20.09 12.34 11.81
N GLU A 286 -21.22 12.53 11.11
CA GLU A 286 -21.97 11.49 10.44
C GLU A 286 -21.87 11.65 8.91
N ARG A 287 -21.99 10.53 8.18
CA ARG A 287 -22.07 10.56 6.72
C ARG A 287 -23.46 11.01 6.28
N LYS A 288 -23.54 12.12 5.55
CA LYS A 288 -24.78 12.64 4.98
C LYS A 288 -24.71 12.79 3.46
N PRO A 289 -25.80 12.53 2.73
CA PRO A 289 -25.87 12.86 1.31
C PRO A 289 -25.62 14.35 1.07
N ARG A 290 -25.00 14.66 -0.05
CA ARG A 290 -24.80 16.04 -0.51
C ARG A 290 -25.88 16.43 -1.51
N THR A 291 -26.41 17.63 -1.35
CA THR A 291 -27.42 18.22 -2.23
C THR A 291 -26.91 19.44 -3.00
N ASP A 292 -25.66 19.82 -2.75
CA ASP A 292 -24.99 21.00 -3.33
C ASP A 292 -24.11 20.68 -4.54
N LEU A 293 -24.08 19.41 -4.99
CA LEU A 293 -23.30 18.97 -6.13
C LEU A 293 -24.13 19.08 -7.43
N ASN A 294 -23.60 19.82 -8.40
CA ASN A 294 -24.17 19.97 -9.75
C ASN A 294 -23.18 19.39 -10.78
N PHE A 295 -23.51 18.23 -11.33
CA PHE A 295 -22.68 17.52 -12.31
C PHE A 295 -23.19 17.67 -13.73
#